data_0b3e21992795399357abdca0a2a10c2b
#
_entry.id   0b3e21992795399357abdca0a2a10c2b
#
_cell.length_a   1.000
_cell.length_b   1.000
_cell.length_c   1.000
_cell.angle_alpha   90.00
_cell.angle_beta   90.00
_cell.angle_gamma   90.00
#
_symmetry.space_group_name_H-M   'P 1'
#
loop_
_entity.id
_entity.type
_entity.pdbx_description
1 polymer ?
#
loop_
_entity_poly.entity_id
_entity_poly.type
_entity_poly.pdbx_seq_one_letter_code
_entity_poly.pdbx_strand_id
1 'polypeptide(L)'
;MSLIQRIDALLPQTQCGKCGHPGCKPYAEGIAQGEPINKCPPGGRETIAALAELMKIPVLELDASRGVAPAQIAFIREAECIGCTKCIQACPVDAIVGAAKLMHTVLIDECTGCDLCVAPCPVDCIEMRPLPTANVLPIVGGLAFSAAEQQARTAKRNHARRRFEQRNARLRREEEQRQAERLARTQRAAQAKEQEQPLDPVQAALERVRAQKAATADAALKKAKVDLAMSRAQLNKSLKAFGHPPTFEQQSQLILLQRQFETAEQALSQLENAAPATTPAPAPAQSAELKRAKIQLAMRRAELSKARTAAASDEQLQALEQAVKDAERQVAVHAAS
;
A
#
# COMPACT_ATOMS: atom_id res chain seq x y z
N MET A 1 -31.19 0.16 29.51
CA MET A 1 -29.73 -0.11 29.42
C MET A 1 -29.43 -1.54 29.84
N SER A 2 -28.67 -2.29 29.03
CA SER A 2 -28.20 -3.65 29.41
C SER A 2 -27.21 -3.58 30.58
N LEU A 3 -26.96 -4.73 31.26
CA LEU A 3 -25.95 -4.80 32.31
C LEU A 3 -24.56 -4.37 31.81
N ILE A 4 -24.17 -4.86 30.64
CA ILE A 4 -22.89 -4.48 29.98
C ILE A 4 -22.80 -2.96 29.81
N GLN A 5 -23.85 -2.30 29.34
CA GLN A 5 -23.85 -0.84 29.18
C GLN A 5 -23.73 -0.08 30.49
N ARG A 6 -24.32 -0.62 31.56
CA ARG A 6 -24.21 -0.05 32.93
C ARG A 6 -22.78 -0.20 33.46
N ILE A 7 -22.16 -1.36 33.28
CA ILE A 7 -20.78 -1.61 33.67
C ILE A 7 -19.83 -0.70 32.85
N ASP A 8 -19.99 -0.68 31.54
CA ASP A 8 -19.16 0.15 30.65
C ASP A 8 -19.25 1.65 30.98
N ALA A 9 -20.42 2.13 31.43
CA ALA A 9 -20.60 3.52 31.84
C ALA A 9 -19.77 3.90 33.09
N LEU A 10 -19.43 2.95 33.95
CA LEU A 10 -18.60 3.16 35.14
C LEU A 10 -17.10 3.12 34.82
N LEU A 11 -16.69 2.51 33.70
CA LEU A 11 -15.29 2.39 33.33
C LEU A 11 -14.70 3.74 32.86
N PRO A 12 -13.39 3.97 33.06
CA PRO A 12 -12.75 5.27 32.81
C PRO A 12 -12.63 5.68 31.34
N GLN A 13 -12.93 4.79 30.42
CA GLN A 13 -12.88 5.03 28.95
C GLN A 13 -11.52 5.47 28.38
N THR A 14 -10.42 5.12 29.06
CA THR A 14 -9.05 5.36 28.60
C THR A 14 -8.65 4.50 27.41
N GLN A 15 -9.32 3.36 27.21
CA GLN A 15 -9.09 2.39 26.13
C GLN A 15 -7.63 1.85 26.11
N CYS A 16 -6.97 1.78 27.27
CA CYS A 16 -5.53 1.56 27.43
C CYS A 16 -5.09 0.09 27.32
N GLY A 17 -6.01 -0.87 27.43
CA GLY A 17 -5.68 -2.29 27.37
C GLY A 17 -5.01 -2.87 28.64
N LYS A 18 -4.73 -2.08 29.68
CA LYS A 18 -4.02 -2.54 30.90
C LYS A 18 -4.76 -3.65 31.66
N CYS A 19 -6.08 -3.71 31.57
CA CYS A 19 -6.89 -4.80 32.15
C CYS A 19 -6.76 -6.14 31.39
N GLY A 20 -6.05 -6.17 30.24
CA GLY A 20 -5.89 -7.34 29.38
C GLY A 20 -6.94 -7.43 28.25
N HIS A 21 -7.85 -6.45 28.15
CA HIS A 21 -8.84 -6.36 27.08
C HIS A 21 -8.50 -5.25 26.09
N PRO A 22 -8.91 -5.36 24.82
CA PRO A 22 -8.57 -4.37 23.78
C PRO A 22 -9.33 -3.04 23.93
N GLY A 23 -10.08 -2.85 25.01
CA GLY A 23 -10.85 -1.64 25.31
C GLY A 23 -11.75 -1.80 26.51
N CYS A 24 -12.46 -0.73 26.91
CA CYS A 24 -13.31 -0.74 28.10
C CYS A 24 -14.56 -1.62 27.91
N LYS A 25 -15.21 -1.56 26.76
CA LYS A 25 -16.42 -2.36 26.49
C LYS A 25 -16.15 -3.87 26.54
N PRO A 26 -15.10 -4.45 25.93
CA PRO A 26 -14.75 -5.86 26.09
C PRO A 26 -14.50 -6.26 27.55
N TYR A 27 -13.90 -5.39 28.36
CA TYR A 27 -13.77 -5.65 29.78
C TYR A 27 -15.12 -5.63 30.50
N ALA A 28 -16.03 -4.72 30.14
CA ALA A 28 -17.41 -4.71 30.68
C ALA A 28 -18.18 -5.99 30.32
N GLU A 29 -17.95 -6.54 29.13
CA GLU A 29 -18.50 -7.84 28.69
C GLU A 29 -17.92 -8.98 29.53
N GLY A 30 -16.60 -8.99 29.79
CA GLY A 30 -15.96 -9.95 30.69
C GLY A 30 -16.50 -9.91 32.11
N ILE A 31 -16.67 -8.71 32.70
CA ILE A 31 -17.29 -8.54 34.03
C ILE A 31 -18.73 -9.10 34.05
N ALA A 32 -19.52 -8.84 33.02
CA ALA A 32 -20.88 -9.37 32.93
C ALA A 32 -20.91 -10.91 32.82
N GLN A 33 -19.81 -11.53 32.38
CA GLN A 33 -19.61 -12.98 32.32
C GLN A 33 -18.93 -13.58 33.56
N GLY A 34 -18.67 -12.76 34.59
CA GLY A 34 -18.09 -13.22 35.87
C GLY A 34 -16.59 -12.94 36.05
N GLU A 35 -15.96 -12.14 35.17
CA GLU A 35 -14.59 -11.71 35.42
C GLU A 35 -14.49 -10.78 36.64
N PRO A 36 -13.32 -10.79 37.35
CA PRO A 36 -13.10 -9.88 38.49
C PRO A 36 -13.18 -8.41 38.08
N ILE A 37 -13.80 -7.59 38.93
CA ILE A 37 -14.05 -6.15 38.74
C ILE A 37 -12.81 -5.27 38.99
N ASN A 38 -11.69 -5.83 39.43
CA ASN A 38 -10.53 -5.12 39.97
C ASN A 38 -9.34 -5.01 39.03
N LYS A 39 -9.51 -5.34 37.74
CA LYS A 39 -8.40 -5.37 36.73
C LYS A 39 -8.11 -4.01 36.11
N CYS A 40 -8.80 -2.92 36.46
CA CYS A 40 -8.66 -1.63 35.75
C CYS A 40 -7.81 -0.61 36.54
N PRO A 41 -6.50 -0.42 36.25
CA PRO A 41 -5.68 0.56 36.95
C PRO A 41 -6.17 2.01 36.83
N PRO A 42 -6.58 2.52 35.63
CA PRO A 42 -7.10 3.88 35.50
C PRO A 42 -8.40 4.12 36.24
N GLY A 43 -9.19 3.08 36.47
CA GLY A 43 -10.43 3.16 37.25
C GLY A 43 -10.19 3.26 38.75
N GLY A 44 -9.16 2.59 39.23
CA GLY A 44 -8.77 2.56 40.63
C GLY A 44 -9.88 2.07 41.55
N ARG A 45 -9.72 2.34 42.86
CA ARG A 45 -10.68 1.93 43.90
C ARG A 45 -12.09 2.52 43.69
N GLU A 46 -12.21 3.72 43.17
CA GLU A 46 -13.49 4.36 42.87
C GLU A 46 -14.32 3.54 41.87
N THR A 47 -13.73 3.12 40.76
CA THR A 47 -14.44 2.29 39.78
C THR A 47 -14.76 0.91 40.32
N ILE A 48 -13.85 0.30 41.11
CA ILE A 48 -14.09 -1.00 41.77
C ILE A 48 -15.29 -0.89 42.75
N ALA A 49 -15.35 0.15 43.56
CA ALA A 49 -16.47 0.37 44.48
C ALA A 49 -17.81 0.54 43.75
N ALA A 50 -17.83 1.35 42.70
CA ALA A 50 -19.03 1.56 41.86
C ALA A 50 -19.49 0.26 41.16
N LEU A 51 -18.54 -0.55 40.66
CA LEU A 51 -18.83 -1.85 40.06
C LEU A 51 -19.33 -2.86 41.09
N ALA A 52 -18.72 -2.88 42.28
CA ALA A 52 -19.14 -3.75 43.39
C ALA A 52 -20.59 -3.44 43.83
N GLU A 53 -20.95 -2.17 43.94
CA GLU A 53 -22.29 -1.71 44.21
C GLU A 53 -23.29 -2.13 43.13
N LEU A 54 -22.92 -1.92 41.85
CA LEU A 54 -23.73 -2.31 40.71
C LEU A 54 -24.00 -3.81 40.64
N MET A 55 -22.95 -4.62 40.90
CA MET A 55 -23.00 -6.07 40.81
C MET A 55 -23.45 -6.75 42.12
N LYS A 56 -23.58 -5.97 43.18
CA LYS A 56 -23.90 -6.45 44.55
C LYS A 56 -22.91 -7.52 45.06
N ILE A 57 -21.63 -7.26 44.87
CA ILE A 57 -20.51 -8.12 45.29
C ILE A 57 -19.57 -7.33 46.23
N PRO A 58 -18.73 -7.97 47.02
CA PRO A 58 -17.74 -7.29 47.87
C PRO A 58 -16.77 -6.45 47.03
N VAL A 59 -16.30 -5.34 47.61
CA VAL A 59 -15.24 -4.50 47.04
C VAL A 59 -13.92 -5.28 47.08
N LEU A 60 -13.26 -5.43 45.93
CA LEU A 60 -11.97 -6.10 45.77
C LEU A 60 -10.83 -5.07 45.84
N GLU A 61 -9.66 -5.49 46.29
CA GLU A 61 -8.43 -4.70 46.12
C GLU A 61 -8.03 -4.66 44.65
N LEU A 62 -7.40 -3.55 44.19
CA LEU A 62 -6.91 -3.41 42.84
C LEU A 62 -5.86 -4.48 42.52
N ASP A 63 -5.95 -5.13 41.38
CA ASP A 63 -4.99 -6.11 40.94
C ASP A 63 -3.64 -5.42 40.63
N ALA A 64 -2.71 -5.53 41.57
CA ALA A 64 -1.37 -4.91 41.45
C ALA A 64 -0.56 -5.44 40.28
N SER A 65 -0.85 -6.65 39.76
CA SER A 65 -0.15 -7.21 38.60
C SER A 65 -0.39 -6.43 37.31
N ARG A 66 -1.43 -5.59 37.26
CA ARG A 66 -1.79 -4.75 36.09
C ARG A 66 -1.04 -3.41 36.04
N GLY A 67 -0.18 -3.15 37.04
CA GLY A 67 0.58 -1.93 37.15
C GLY A 67 -0.25 -0.72 37.58
N VAL A 68 0.27 0.46 37.30
CA VAL A 68 -0.32 1.74 37.71
C VAL A 68 -0.76 2.55 36.48
N ALA A 69 -1.70 3.47 36.70
CA ALA A 69 -2.14 4.42 35.68
C ALA A 69 -2.33 5.80 36.32
N PRO A 70 -1.24 6.58 36.46
CA PRO A 70 -1.33 7.93 36.98
C PRO A 70 -2.09 8.86 36.03
N ALA A 71 -2.55 10.01 36.56
CA ALA A 71 -3.13 11.05 35.74
C ALA A 71 -2.03 11.70 34.89
N GLN A 72 -1.99 11.37 33.59
CA GLN A 72 -0.92 11.78 32.68
C GLN A 72 -1.45 12.03 31.26
N ILE A 73 -0.66 12.75 30.48
CA ILE A 73 -0.87 13.01 29.06
C ILE A 73 0.39 12.70 28.28
N ALA A 74 0.21 12.34 27.01
CA ALA A 74 1.33 12.22 26.10
C ALA A 74 1.83 13.61 25.68
N PHE A 75 3.14 13.77 25.58
CA PHE A 75 3.82 14.95 25.06
C PHE A 75 4.79 14.52 23.97
N ILE A 76 4.75 15.18 22.81
CA ILE A 76 5.63 14.89 21.67
C ILE A 76 6.68 16.00 21.60
N ARG A 77 7.97 15.64 21.63
CA ARG A 77 9.06 16.55 21.33
C ARG A 77 9.10 16.77 19.82
N GLU A 78 8.43 17.85 19.38
CA GLU A 78 8.15 18.11 17.96
C GLU A 78 9.43 18.23 17.11
N ALA A 79 10.52 18.78 17.68
CA ALA A 79 11.82 18.90 17.00
C ALA A 79 12.45 17.53 16.65
N GLU A 80 12.10 16.46 17.37
CA GLU A 80 12.61 15.11 17.16
C GLU A 80 11.65 14.25 16.33
N CYS A 81 10.43 14.76 16.08
CA CYS A 81 9.38 14.01 15.39
C CYS A 81 9.67 13.91 13.88
N ILE A 82 9.82 12.68 13.37
CA ILE A 82 10.06 12.39 11.95
C ILE A 82 8.79 12.26 11.10
N GLY A 83 7.61 12.45 11.67
CA GLY A 83 6.34 12.37 10.93
C GLY A 83 5.97 10.95 10.46
N CYS A 84 6.31 9.90 11.22
CA CYS A 84 6.08 8.50 10.83
C CYS A 84 4.62 8.02 10.96
N THR A 85 3.74 8.81 11.56
CA THR A 85 2.29 8.56 11.80
C THR A 85 1.94 7.38 12.71
N LYS A 86 2.90 6.61 13.23
CA LYS A 86 2.61 5.44 14.07
C LYS A 86 1.86 5.78 15.36
N CYS A 87 2.16 6.92 15.98
CA CYS A 87 1.46 7.41 17.17
C CYS A 87 -0.01 7.79 16.88
N ILE A 88 -0.30 8.36 15.70
CA ILE A 88 -1.67 8.65 15.24
C ILE A 88 -2.45 7.35 15.09
N GLN A 89 -1.83 6.34 14.48
CA GLN A 89 -2.46 5.02 14.30
C GLN A 89 -2.72 4.30 15.62
N ALA A 90 -1.84 4.46 16.60
CA ALA A 90 -1.96 3.85 17.92
C ALA A 90 -2.96 4.56 18.82
N CYS A 91 -3.24 5.86 18.61
CA CYS A 91 -4.11 6.64 19.47
C CYS A 91 -5.57 6.16 19.37
N PRO A 92 -6.19 5.66 20.48
CA PRO A 92 -7.52 5.08 20.43
C PRO A 92 -8.64 6.14 20.28
N VAL A 93 -8.33 7.40 20.53
CA VAL A 93 -9.30 8.51 20.55
C VAL A 93 -8.96 9.64 19.57
N ASP A 94 -8.04 9.40 18.62
CA ASP A 94 -7.56 10.41 17.65
C ASP A 94 -7.05 11.72 18.32
N ALA A 95 -6.46 11.64 19.50
CA ALA A 95 -5.94 12.80 20.21
C ALA A 95 -4.60 13.32 19.65
N ILE A 96 -4.03 12.71 18.61
CA ILE A 96 -2.77 13.11 18.00
C ILE A 96 -3.05 13.57 16.58
N VAL A 97 -2.61 14.78 16.25
CA VAL A 97 -2.77 15.39 14.92
C VAL A 97 -1.42 15.57 14.25
N GLY A 98 -1.43 15.60 12.93
CA GLY A 98 -0.25 15.73 12.07
C GLY A 98 -0.44 14.95 10.78
N ALA A 99 0.62 14.84 9.97
CA ALA A 99 0.60 14.11 8.71
C ALA A 99 1.93 13.39 8.46
N ALA A 100 1.95 12.52 7.45
CA ALA A 100 3.18 11.86 7.02
C ALA A 100 4.25 12.87 6.63
N LYS A 101 5.47 12.72 7.18
CA LYS A 101 6.63 13.62 7.01
C LYS A 101 6.45 15.03 7.61
N LEU A 102 5.43 15.26 8.42
CA LEU A 102 5.23 16.47 9.20
C LEU A 102 5.24 16.12 10.68
N MET A 103 5.63 17.07 11.54
CA MET A 103 5.59 16.86 12.99
C MET A 103 4.17 16.58 13.49
N HIS A 104 4.10 15.86 14.60
CA HIS A 104 2.83 15.54 15.26
C HIS A 104 2.73 16.27 16.58
N THR A 105 1.50 16.62 17.00
CA THR A 105 1.21 17.21 18.30
C THR A 105 0.02 16.53 18.96
N VAL A 106 -0.09 16.68 20.28
CA VAL A 106 -1.13 16.07 21.09
C VAL A 106 -2.19 17.10 21.45
N LEU A 107 -3.44 16.80 21.20
CA LEU A 107 -4.60 17.54 21.72
C LEU A 107 -4.80 17.14 23.17
N ILE A 108 -4.36 18.00 24.10
CA ILE A 108 -4.30 17.72 25.53
C ILE A 108 -5.68 17.37 26.09
N ASP A 109 -6.73 18.09 25.68
CA ASP A 109 -8.10 17.89 26.15
C ASP A 109 -8.69 16.55 25.72
N GLU A 110 -8.20 15.99 24.59
CA GLU A 110 -8.66 14.73 24.03
C GLU A 110 -7.80 13.54 24.50
N CYS A 111 -6.60 13.80 24.99
CA CYS A 111 -5.70 12.75 25.43
C CYS A 111 -6.24 12.04 26.69
N THR A 112 -6.36 10.71 26.62
CA THR A 112 -6.83 9.87 27.76
C THR A 112 -5.71 9.34 28.65
N GLY A 113 -4.43 9.63 28.33
CA GLY A 113 -3.27 9.17 29.09
C GLY A 113 -3.01 7.66 29.02
N CYS A 114 -3.45 7.02 27.94
CA CYS A 114 -3.40 5.56 27.75
C CYS A 114 -2.00 4.99 27.47
N ASP A 115 -1.00 5.82 27.17
CA ASP A 115 0.41 5.52 26.80
C ASP A 115 0.63 4.68 25.54
N LEU A 116 -0.41 4.26 24.84
CA LEU A 116 -0.31 3.41 23.62
C LEU A 116 0.50 4.02 22.47
N CYS A 117 0.70 5.34 22.45
CA CYS A 117 1.48 6.04 21.43
C CYS A 117 2.99 5.99 21.69
N VAL A 118 3.44 5.65 22.90
CA VAL A 118 4.87 5.67 23.28
C VAL A 118 5.63 4.54 22.59
N ALA A 119 5.22 3.30 22.81
CA ALA A 119 5.92 2.11 22.32
C ALA A 119 6.12 2.05 20.78
N PRO A 120 5.17 2.48 19.94
CA PRO A 120 5.36 2.45 18.47
C PRO A 120 6.24 3.59 17.92
N CYS A 121 6.67 4.57 18.74
CA CYS A 121 7.50 5.66 18.27
C CYS A 121 8.94 5.18 17.99
N PRO A 122 9.44 5.23 16.73
CA PRO A 122 10.75 4.67 16.41
C PRO A 122 11.94 5.56 16.84
N VAL A 123 11.65 6.80 17.27
CA VAL A 123 12.68 7.78 17.69
C VAL A 123 12.49 8.24 19.14
N ASP A 124 11.62 7.54 19.90
CA ASP A 124 11.36 7.80 21.31
C ASP A 124 11.07 9.29 21.65
N CYS A 125 10.46 10.03 20.72
CA CYS A 125 10.16 11.45 20.93
C CYS A 125 8.87 11.69 21.74
N ILE A 126 8.22 10.64 22.28
CA ILE A 126 6.98 10.72 23.04
C ILE A 126 7.23 10.33 24.48
N GLU A 127 6.87 11.23 25.39
CA GLU A 127 6.96 11.00 26.82
C GLU A 127 5.59 11.22 27.50
N MET A 128 5.38 10.55 28.63
CA MET A 128 4.20 10.77 29.44
C MET A 128 4.52 11.79 30.52
N ARG A 129 3.75 12.88 30.56
CA ARG A 129 3.90 13.96 31.55
C ARG A 129 2.70 13.97 32.50
N PRO A 130 2.88 14.38 33.75
CA PRO A 130 1.76 14.60 34.66
C PRO A 130 0.71 15.53 34.03
N LEU A 131 -0.55 15.21 34.22
CA LEU A 131 -1.65 16.05 33.73
C LEU A 131 -1.60 17.42 34.42
N PRO A 132 -1.70 18.55 33.69
CA PRO A 132 -1.82 19.87 34.29
C PRO A 132 -3.20 20.04 34.92
N THR A 133 -3.36 19.56 36.17
CA THR A 133 -4.65 19.46 36.86
C THR A 133 -5.33 20.80 37.11
N ALA A 134 -4.58 21.92 37.02
CA ALA A 134 -5.16 23.25 37.15
C ALA A 134 -6.19 23.56 36.02
N ASN A 135 -6.00 23.01 34.83
CA ASN A 135 -6.80 23.36 33.64
C ASN A 135 -7.50 22.18 32.99
N VAL A 136 -7.12 20.93 33.31
CA VAL A 136 -7.65 19.73 32.66
C VAL A 136 -8.14 18.71 33.68
N LEU A 137 -9.41 18.39 33.62
CA LEU A 137 -10.00 17.37 34.49
C LEU A 137 -9.49 15.97 34.16
N PRO A 138 -8.93 15.21 35.11
CA PRO A 138 -8.47 13.86 34.87
C PRO A 138 -9.61 12.89 34.57
N ILE A 139 -9.39 12.00 33.60
CA ILE A 139 -10.35 10.92 33.27
C ILE A 139 -10.26 9.73 34.23
N VAL A 140 -9.08 9.57 34.84
CA VAL A 140 -8.82 8.50 35.83
C VAL A 140 -9.64 8.67 37.12
N GLY A 141 -9.86 7.57 37.85
CA GLY A 141 -10.62 7.59 39.11
C GLY A 141 -9.88 8.25 40.26
N GLY A 142 -10.62 8.65 41.30
CA GLY A 142 -10.07 9.16 42.55
C GLY A 142 -9.64 10.62 42.58
N LEU A 143 -9.87 11.39 41.50
CA LEU A 143 -9.39 12.78 41.33
C LEU A 143 -10.51 13.80 41.03
N ALA A 144 -11.78 13.44 41.32
CA ALA A 144 -12.92 14.34 41.23
C ALA A 144 -13.64 14.30 42.59
N PHE A 145 -13.59 15.40 43.33
CA PHE A 145 -14.03 15.45 44.74
C PHE A 145 -15.39 16.11 44.89
N SER A 146 -15.78 16.99 44.00
CA SER A 146 -17.09 17.64 43.98
C SER A 146 -18.07 16.97 43.03
N ALA A 147 -19.37 17.12 43.25
CA ALA A 147 -20.38 16.62 42.31
C ALA A 147 -20.26 17.22 40.92
N ALA A 148 -19.86 18.48 40.79
CA ALA A 148 -19.62 19.14 39.52
C ALA A 148 -18.44 18.51 38.76
N GLU A 149 -17.33 18.24 39.45
CA GLU A 149 -16.16 17.57 38.87
C GLU A 149 -16.48 16.13 38.43
N GLN A 150 -17.24 15.39 39.23
CA GLN A 150 -17.70 14.03 38.89
C GLN A 150 -18.57 14.03 37.62
N GLN A 151 -19.47 15.01 37.51
CA GLN A 151 -20.33 15.16 36.33
C GLN A 151 -19.51 15.54 35.10
N ALA A 152 -18.59 16.48 35.23
CA ALA A 152 -17.69 16.90 34.13
C ALA A 152 -16.77 15.75 33.68
N ARG A 153 -16.21 14.97 34.63
CA ARG A 153 -15.43 13.76 34.34
C ARG A 153 -16.27 12.71 33.60
N THR A 154 -17.50 12.50 34.00
CA THR A 154 -18.42 11.57 33.32
C THR A 154 -18.69 12.03 31.89
N ALA A 155 -18.89 13.34 31.66
CA ALA A 155 -19.03 13.91 30.34
C ALA A 155 -17.78 13.67 29.48
N LYS A 156 -16.57 13.88 30.04
CA LYS A 156 -15.28 13.62 29.39
C LYS A 156 -15.09 12.14 29.04
N ARG A 157 -15.43 11.21 29.96
CA ARG A 157 -15.41 9.76 29.71
C ARG A 157 -16.35 9.38 28.56
N ASN A 158 -17.55 9.92 28.54
CA ASN A 158 -18.51 9.69 27.46
C ASN A 158 -18.04 10.28 26.12
N HIS A 159 -17.37 11.42 26.16
CA HIS A 159 -16.74 12.00 24.96
C HIS A 159 -15.63 11.11 24.42
N ALA A 160 -14.71 10.64 25.27
CA ALA A 160 -13.64 9.72 24.89
C ALA A 160 -14.19 8.41 24.30
N ARG A 161 -15.28 7.87 24.88
CA ARG A 161 -15.98 6.68 24.34
C ARG A 161 -16.48 6.95 22.92
N ARG A 162 -17.19 8.06 22.67
CA ARG A 162 -17.70 8.40 21.34
C ARG A 162 -16.57 8.53 20.33
N ARG A 163 -15.46 9.18 20.68
CA ARG A 163 -14.29 9.29 19.80
C ARG A 163 -13.72 7.92 19.44
N PHE A 164 -13.55 7.03 20.42
CA PHE A 164 -13.11 5.66 20.20
C PHE A 164 -14.04 4.89 19.25
N GLU A 165 -15.36 4.96 19.46
CA GLU A 165 -16.35 4.31 18.62
C GLU A 165 -16.34 4.87 17.18
N GLN A 166 -16.27 6.19 17.03
CA GLN A 166 -16.17 6.86 15.72
C GLN A 166 -14.90 6.48 14.96
N ARG A 167 -13.74 6.46 15.67
CA ARG A 167 -12.49 5.99 15.10
C ARG A 167 -12.58 4.55 14.60
N ASN A 168 -13.07 3.65 15.42
CA ASN A 168 -13.20 2.25 15.05
C ASN A 168 -14.20 2.04 13.88
N ALA A 169 -15.28 2.80 13.84
CA ALA A 169 -16.22 2.79 12.73
C ALA A 169 -15.57 3.31 11.44
N ARG A 170 -14.74 4.36 11.52
CA ARG A 170 -13.96 4.87 10.37
C ARG A 170 -12.99 3.80 9.86
N LEU A 171 -12.18 3.21 10.74
CA LEU A 171 -11.20 2.19 10.36
C LEU A 171 -11.85 0.96 9.71
N ARG A 172 -13.02 0.54 10.19
CA ARG A 172 -13.77 -0.55 9.56
C ARG A 172 -14.22 -0.19 8.15
N ARG A 173 -14.82 1.00 7.96
CA ARG A 173 -15.22 1.46 6.62
C ARG A 173 -14.05 1.55 5.64
N GLU A 174 -12.90 2.06 6.09
CA GLU A 174 -11.70 2.15 5.28
C GLU A 174 -11.16 0.76 4.89
N GLU A 175 -11.24 -0.20 5.80
CA GLU A 175 -10.84 -1.59 5.52
C GLU A 175 -11.80 -2.26 4.54
N GLU A 176 -13.11 -2.10 4.72
CA GLU A 176 -14.14 -2.60 3.80
C GLU A 176 -13.95 -2.02 2.38
N GLN A 177 -13.66 -0.71 2.29
CA GLN A 177 -13.37 -0.07 1.01
C GLN A 177 -12.11 -0.64 0.34
N ARG A 178 -11.02 -0.79 1.10
CA ARG A 178 -9.79 -1.40 0.58
C ARG A 178 -10.01 -2.84 0.09
N GLN A 179 -10.80 -3.62 0.81
CA GLN A 179 -11.15 -4.98 0.40
C GLN A 179 -12.00 -4.98 -0.87
N ALA A 180 -13.00 -4.11 -0.96
CA ALA A 180 -13.84 -3.96 -2.14
C ALA A 180 -13.02 -3.54 -3.38
N GLU A 181 -12.10 -2.59 -3.23
CA GLU A 181 -11.20 -2.15 -4.30
C GLU A 181 -10.26 -3.27 -4.77
N ARG A 182 -9.72 -4.07 -3.83
CA ARG A 182 -8.89 -5.25 -4.16
C ARG A 182 -9.69 -6.27 -4.96
N LEU A 183 -10.90 -6.59 -4.53
CA LEU A 183 -11.80 -7.52 -5.24
C LEU A 183 -12.16 -6.99 -6.62
N ALA A 184 -12.55 -5.72 -6.74
CA ALA A 184 -12.86 -5.10 -8.03
C ALA A 184 -11.65 -5.12 -8.98
N ARG A 185 -10.44 -4.85 -8.48
CA ARG A 185 -9.21 -4.93 -9.26
C ARG A 185 -8.94 -6.35 -9.76
N THR A 186 -9.13 -7.35 -8.90
CA THR A 186 -8.95 -8.76 -9.27
C THR A 186 -9.96 -9.19 -10.32
N GLN A 187 -11.23 -8.80 -10.17
CA GLN A 187 -12.30 -9.10 -11.14
C GLN A 187 -12.02 -8.44 -12.49
N ARG A 188 -11.61 -7.15 -12.51
CA ARG A 188 -11.23 -6.48 -13.75
C ARG A 188 -10.04 -7.14 -14.44
N ALA A 189 -9.05 -7.60 -13.66
CA ALA A 189 -7.89 -8.32 -14.20
C ALA A 189 -8.28 -9.71 -14.77
N ALA A 190 -9.23 -10.41 -14.13
CA ALA A 190 -9.78 -11.68 -14.64
C ALA A 190 -10.56 -11.46 -15.94
N GLN A 191 -11.46 -10.49 -15.97
CA GLN A 191 -12.24 -10.14 -17.17
C GLN A 191 -11.34 -9.68 -18.33
N ALA A 192 -10.29 -8.90 -18.05
CA ALA A 192 -9.32 -8.51 -19.08
C ALA A 192 -8.61 -9.74 -19.68
N LYS A 193 -8.26 -10.74 -18.85
CA LYS A 193 -7.67 -11.99 -19.33
C LYS A 193 -8.64 -12.86 -20.15
N GLU A 194 -9.92 -12.86 -19.80
CA GLU A 194 -10.96 -13.58 -20.57
C GLU A 194 -11.26 -12.90 -21.92
N GLN A 195 -11.12 -11.56 -21.99
CA GLN A 195 -11.31 -10.79 -23.22
C GLN A 195 -10.06 -10.78 -24.12
N GLU A 196 -8.89 -11.12 -23.61
CA GLU A 196 -7.73 -11.44 -24.44
C GLU A 196 -8.04 -12.73 -25.19
N GLN A 197 -8.53 -12.60 -26.43
CA GLN A 197 -8.56 -13.72 -27.37
C GLN A 197 -7.16 -14.34 -27.38
N PRO A 198 -7.01 -15.67 -27.33
CA PRO A 198 -5.69 -16.29 -27.38
C PRO A 198 -5.05 -15.88 -28.69
N LEU A 199 -4.15 -14.89 -28.63
CA LEU A 199 -3.22 -14.61 -29.71
C LEU A 199 -2.51 -15.92 -30.03
N ASP A 200 -2.41 -16.23 -31.35
CA ASP A 200 -1.60 -17.37 -31.82
C ASP A 200 -0.29 -17.38 -30.97
N PRO A 201 0.03 -18.51 -30.32
CA PRO A 201 1.20 -18.60 -29.43
C PRO A 201 2.48 -18.09 -30.08
N VAL A 202 2.59 -18.20 -31.42
CA VAL A 202 3.71 -17.69 -32.21
C VAL A 202 3.70 -16.14 -32.27
N GLN A 203 2.52 -15.54 -32.45
CA GLN A 203 2.39 -14.07 -32.45
C GLN A 203 2.66 -13.48 -31.07
N ALA A 204 2.15 -14.11 -30.01
CA ALA A 204 2.40 -13.71 -28.63
C ALA A 204 3.91 -13.82 -28.26
N ALA A 205 4.59 -14.85 -28.73
CA ALA A 205 6.03 -15.00 -28.55
C ALA A 205 6.83 -13.93 -29.32
N LEU A 206 6.45 -13.63 -30.55
CA LEU A 206 7.07 -12.56 -31.36
C LEU A 206 6.86 -11.18 -30.74
N GLU A 207 5.68 -10.88 -30.23
CA GLU A 207 5.40 -9.61 -29.54
C GLU A 207 6.20 -9.48 -28.25
N ARG A 208 6.33 -10.56 -27.45
CA ARG A 208 7.19 -10.57 -26.25
C ARG A 208 8.65 -10.27 -26.61
N VAL A 209 9.19 -10.91 -27.64
CA VAL A 209 10.56 -10.68 -28.09
C VAL A 209 10.74 -9.24 -28.60
N ARG A 210 9.76 -8.70 -29.34
CA ARG A 210 9.78 -7.30 -29.82
C ARG A 210 9.72 -6.32 -28.64
N ALA A 211 8.81 -6.54 -27.69
CA ALA A 211 8.69 -5.72 -26.48
C ALA A 211 9.96 -5.76 -25.63
N GLN A 212 10.60 -6.92 -25.50
CA GLN A 212 11.84 -7.09 -24.77
C GLN A 212 13.01 -6.37 -25.44
N LYS A 213 13.12 -6.46 -26.78
CA LYS A 213 14.13 -5.71 -27.56
C LYS A 213 13.90 -4.20 -27.47
N ALA A 214 12.66 -3.74 -27.55
CA ALA A 214 12.34 -2.32 -27.38
C ALA A 214 12.70 -1.80 -25.98
N ALA A 215 12.38 -2.57 -24.94
CA ALA A 215 12.71 -2.22 -23.55
C ALA A 215 14.23 -2.16 -23.29
N THR A 216 15.01 -3.08 -23.90
CA THR A 216 16.48 -3.07 -23.78
C THR A 216 17.10 -1.89 -24.53
N ALA A 217 16.59 -1.55 -25.72
CA ALA A 217 17.04 -0.39 -26.48
C ALA A 217 16.73 0.93 -25.74
N ASP A 218 15.53 1.06 -25.19
CA ASP A 218 15.12 2.22 -24.37
C ASP A 218 15.98 2.37 -23.10
N ALA A 219 16.30 1.26 -22.42
CA ALA A 219 17.18 1.25 -21.27
C ALA A 219 18.62 1.68 -21.64
N ALA A 220 19.14 1.21 -22.77
CA ALA A 220 20.46 1.58 -23.27
C ALA A 220 20.50 3.08 -23.62
N LEU A 221 19.49 3.60 -24.30
CA LEU A 221 19.38 5.03 -24.64
C LEU A 221 19.29 5.92 -23.40
N LYS A 222 18.49 5.53 -22.40
CA LYS A 222 18.38 6.23 -21.11
C LYS A 222 19.72 6.26 -20.39
N LYS A 223 20.44 5.13 -20.35
CA LYS A 223 21.76 5.04 -19.73
C LYS A 223 22.75 5.97 -20.43
N ALA A 224 22.83 5.95 -21.76
CA ALA A 224 23.73 6.82 -22.53
C ALA A 224 23.43 8.31 -22.30
N LYS A 225 22.17 8.72 -22.18
CA LYS A 225 21.78 10.10 -21.83
C LYS A 225 22.24 10.49 -20.42
N VAL A 226 22.15 9.58 -19.44
CA VAL A 226 22.65 9.82 -18.09
C VAL A 226 24.17 9.93 -18.07
N ASP A 227 24.87 9.04 -18.75
CA ASP A 227 26.35 9.02 -18.84
C ASP A 227 26.87 10.32 -19.50
N LEU A 228 26.22 10.80 -20.55
CA LEU A 228 26.53 12.10 -21.18
C LEU A 228 26.28 13.27 -20.23
N ALA A 229 25.16 13.28 -19.52
CA ALA A 229 24.85 14.35 -18.57
C ALA A 229 25.86 14.39 -17.41
N MET A 230 26.25 13.22 -16.91
CA MET A 230 27.23 13.09 -15.81
C MET A 230 28.63 13.54 -16.26
N SER A 231 29.13 13.10 -17.42
CA SER A 231 30.44 13.50 -17.95
C SER A 231 30.49 15.00 -18.23
N ARG A 232 29.42 15.58 -18.78
CA ARG A 232 29.28 17.03 -18.98
C ARG A 232 29.31 17.80 -17.67
N ALA A 233 28.60 17.32 -16.64
CA ALA A 233 28.57 17.94 -15.31
C ALA A 233 29.95 17.91 -14.63
N GLN A 234 30.67 16.79 -14.72
CA GLN A 234 32.02 16.64 -14.19
C GLN A 234 33.02 17.58 -14.89
N LEU A 235 33.01 17.65 -16.23
CA LEU A 235 33.84 18.55 -16.99
C LEU A 235 33.56 20.02 -16.61
N ASN A 236 32.32 20.44 -16.55
CA ASN A 236 31.94 21.79 -16.17
C ASN A 236 32.33 22.14 -14.71
N LYS A 237 32.21 21.16 -13.79
CA LYS A 237 32.61 21.35 -12.40
C LYS A 237 34.12 21.57 -12.29
N SER A 238 34.92 20.79 -13.03
CA SER A 238 36.40 20.92 -13.04
C SER A 238 36.85 22.22 -13.71
N LEU A 239 36.20 22.62 -14.83
CA LEU A 239 36.48 23.91 -15.48
C LEU A 239 36.23 25.13 -14.56
N LYS A 240 35.21 25.05 -13.69
CA LYS A 240 34.90 26.11 -12.73
C LYS A 240 35.82 26.09 -11.49
N ALA A 241 36.32 24.92 -11.10
CA ALA A 241 37.12 24.71 -9.91
C ALA A 241 38.62 25.04 -10.14
N PHE A 242 39.09 24.91 -11.38
CA PHE A 242 40.51 25.12 -11.69
C PHE A 242 40.79 26.58 -12.04
N GLY A 243 41.95 27.07 -11.56
CA GLY A 243 42.37 28.45 -11.80
C GLY A 243 42.80 28.71 -13.26
N HIS A 244 42.94 29.94 -13.63
CA HIS A 244 43.50 30.36 -14.94
C HIS A 244 44.87 31.05 -14.76
N PRO A 245 45.94 30.48 -15.32
CA PRO A 245 46.05 29.22 -16.08
C PRO A 245 46.01 27.98 -15.18
N PRO A 246 45.47 26.82 -15.66
CA PRO A 246 45.46 25.59 -14.88
C PRO A 246 46.87 24.99 -14.78
N THR A 247 47.15 24.29 -13.66
CA THR A 247 48.42 23.56 -13.49
C THR A 247 48.51 22.37 -14.46
N PHE A 248 49.72 21.83 -14.67
CA PHE A 248 49.94 20.71 -15.56
C PHE A 248 49.09 19.47 -15.23
N GLU A 249 48.92 19.16 -13.94
CA GLU A 249 48.06 18.07 -13.48
C GLU A 249 46.58 18.35 -13.74
N GLN A 250 46.12 19.56 -13.51
CA GLN A 250 44.74 19.98 -13.81
C GLN A 250 44.44 19.94 -15.29
N GLN A 251 45.46 20.31 -16.13
CA GLN A 251 45.33 20.26 -17.57
C GLN A 251 45.21 18.80 -18.09
N SER A 252 45.98 17.87 -17.52
CA SER A 252 45.89 16.44 -17.81
C SER A 252 44.52 15.87 -17.43
N GLN A 253 43.99 16.28 -16.28
CA GLN A 253 42.67 15.88 -15.82
C GLN A 253 41.52 16.42 -16.72
N LEU A 254 41.62 17.66 -17.17
CA LEU A 254 40.66 18.24 -18.13
C LEU A 254 40.64 17.47 -19.45
N ILE A 255 41.79 17.10 -19.97
CA ILE A 255 41.91 16.29 -21.21
C ILE A 255 41.22 14.92 -21.03
N LEU A 256 41.41 14.29 -19.88
CA LEU A 256 40.76 13.01 -19.59
C LEU A 256 39.22 13.15 -19.56
N LEU A 257 38.72 14.17 -18.83
CA LEU A 257 37.28 14.45 -18.72
C LEU A 257 36.66 14.84 -20.07
N GLN A 258 37.37 15.56 -20.89
CA GLN A 258 36.94 15.91 -22.23
C GLN A 258 36.82 14.67 -23.13
N ARG A 259 37.78 13.75 -23.09
CA ARG A 259 37.70 12.47 -23.80
C ARG A 259 36.51 11.61 -23.31
N GLN A 260 36.25 11.58 -22.01
CA GLN A 260 35.09 10.87 -21.46
C GLN A 260 33.76 11.47 -21.95
N PHE A 261 33.67 12.78 -22.03
CA PHE A 261 32.50 13.46 -22.57
C PHE A 261 32.31 13.14 -24.08
N GLU A 262 33.35 13.25 -24.89
CA GLU A 262 33.32 12.92 -26.33
C GLU A 262 32.93 11.45 -26.58
N THR A 263 33.43 10.53 -25.75
CA THR A 263 33.09 9.10 -25.84
C THR A 263 31.62 8.87 -25.51
N ALA A 264 31.08 9.53 -24.48
CA ALA A 264 29.67 9.44 -24.10
C ALA A 264 28.75 10.06 -25.17
N GLU A 265 29.18 11.16 -25.81
CA GLU A 265 28.44 11.80 -26.90
C GLU A 265 28.39 10.92 -28.16
N GLN A 266 29.51 10.30 -28.51
CA GLN A 266 29.57 9.35 -29.63
C GLN A 266 28.71 8.11 -29.37
N ALA A 267 28.72 7.57 -28.14
CA ALA A 267 27.90 6.42 -27.78
C ALA A 267 26.39 6.76 -27.87
N LEU A 268 25.97 7.94 -27.43
CA LEU A 268 24.59 8.39 -27.55
C LEU A 268 24.20 8.56 -29.03
N SER A 269 25.03 9.21 -29.81
CA SER A 269 24.80 9.43 -31.25
C SER A 269 24.68 8.10 -32.02
N GLN A 270 25.51 7.10 -31.71
CA GLN A 270 25.40 5.76 -32.27
C GLN A 270 24.08 5.08 -31.94
N LEU A 271 23.61 5.20 -30.69
CA LEU A 271 22.33 4.62 -30.27
C LEU A 271 21.12 5.36 -30.86
N GLU A 272 21.19 6.68 -31.03
CA GLU A 272 20.15 7.46 -31.69
C GLU A 272 20.08 7.19 -33.20
N ASN A 273 21.23 7.00 -33.86
CA ASN A 273 21.31 6.63 -35.26
C ASN A 273 21.01 5.14 -35.52
N ALA A 274 21.19 4.27 -34.50
CA ALA A 274 20.79 2.87 -34.54
C ALA A 274 19.31 2.66 -34.19
N ALA A 275 18.56 3.73 -33.87
CA ALA A 275 17.11 3.66 -33.78
C ALA A 275 16.56 3.01 -35.06
N PRO A 276 15.69 2.00 -34.96
CA PRO A 276 15.31 1.19 -36.11
C PRO A 276 14.81 2.10 -37.19
N ALA A 277 15.45 1.97 -38.37
CA ALA A 277 14.89 2.48 -39.61
C ALA A 277 13.40 2.14 -39.55
N THR A 278 12.59 3.17 -39.65
CA THR A 278 11.15 3.17 -39.87
C THR A 278 10.58 1.78 -40.05
N THR A 279 9.70 1.35 -39.16
CA THR A 279 8.77 0.23 -39.39
C THR A 279 8.59 0.09 -40.90
N PRO A 280 8.91 -1.06 -41.52
CA PRO A 280 8.53 -1.27 -42.88
C PRO A 280 7.06 -0.95 -42.96
N ALA A 281 6.68 -0.11 -43.92
CA ALA A 281 5.28 0.24 -44.17
C ALA A 281 4.48 -1.05 -44.06
N PRO A 282 3.33 -1.07 -43.36
CA PRO A 282 2.57 -2.29 -43.19
C PRO A 282 2.42 -2.89 -44.59
N ALA A 283 2.91 -4.11 -44.76
CA ALA A 283 2.73 -4.84 -46.02
C ALA A 283 1.24 -4.71 -46.37
N PRO A 284 0.89 -4.41 -47.64
CA PRO A 284 -0.47 -4.10 -48.02
C PRO A 284 -1.37 -5.13 -47.41
N ALA A 285 -2.38 -4.67 -46.64
CA ALA A 285 -3.22 -5.51 -45.82
C ALA A 285 -3.78 -6.61 -46.71
N GLN A 286 -3.25 -7.84 -46.60
CA GLN A 286 -3.78 -8.97 -47.35
C GLN A 286 -5.27 -8.98 -47.07
N SER A 287 -6.11 -8.98 -48.12
CA SER A 287 -7.55 -8.90 -47.98
C SER A 287 -8.00 -9.94 -46.95
N ALA A 288 -9.00 -9.64 -46.10
CA ALA A 288 -9.49 -10.57 -45.12
C ALA A 288 -9.90 -11.91 -45.77
N GLU A 289 -10.27 -11.87 -47.02
CA GLU A 289 -10.62 -13.00 -47.87
C GLU A 289 -9.41 -13.89 -48.23
N LEU A 290 -8.28 -13.31 -48.58
CA LEU A 290 -7.03 -14.06 -48.84
C LEU A 290 -6.53 -14.76 -47.56
N LYS A 291 -6.66 -14.13 -46.39
CA LYS A 291 -6.32 -14.75 -45.09
C LYS A 291 -7.25 -15.95 -44.82
N ARG A 292 -8.55 -15.80 -45.02
CA ARG A 292 -9.56 -16.90 -44.83
C ARG A 292 -9.29 -18.06 -45.79
N ALA A 293 -9.02 -17.77 -47.07
CA ALA A 293 -8.69 -18.78 -48.08
C ALA A 293 -7.41 -19.58 -47.71
N LYS A 294 -6.36 -18.92 -47.23
CA LYS A 294 -5.12 -19.57 -46.74
C LYS A 294 -5.38 -20.46 -45.52
N ILE A 295 -6.24 -20.05 -44.59
CA ILE A 295 -6.60 -20.85 -43.42
C ILE A 295 -7.39 -22.09 -43.85
N GLN A 296 -8.37 -21.95 -44.74
CA GLN A 296 -9.14 -23.08 -45.28
C GLN A 296 -8.23 -24.08 -45.99
N LEU A 297 -7.31 -23.63 -46.80
CA LEU A 297 -6.32 -24.51 -47.46
C LEU A 297 -5.49 -25.28 -46.42
N ALA A 298 -5.00 -24.64 -45.40
CA ALA A 298 -4.24 -25.28 -44.34
C ALA A 298 -5.06 -26.35 -43.61
N MET A 299 -6.34 -26.09 -43.31
CA MET A 299 -7.25 -27.05 -42.68
C MET A 299 -7.50 -28.27 -43.58
N ARG A 300 -7.77 -28.06 -44.89
CA ARG A 300 -8.02 -29.19 -45.82
C ARG A 300 -6.78 -30.06 -46.02
N ARG A 301 -5.58 -29.47 -46.07
CA ARG A 301 -4.30 -30.21 -46.07
C ARG A 301 -4.10 -31.05 -44.81
N ALA A 302 -4.42 -30.49 -43.62
CA ALA A 302 -4.35 -31.23 -42.36
C ALA A 302 -5.35 -32.39 -42.29
N GLU A 303 -6.59 -32.22 -42.81
CA GLU A 303 -7.59 -33.27 -42.91
C GLU A 303 -7.12 -34.41 -43.85
N LEU A 304 -6.57 -34.06 -45.03
CA LEU A 304 -6.01 -35.05 -45.93
C LEU A 304 -4.83 -35.83 -45.34
N SER A 305 -3.95 -35.12 -44.63
CA SER A 305 -2.83 -35.75 -43.90
C SER A 305 -3.30 -36.73 -42.84
N LYS A 306 -4.32 -36.35 -42.04
CA LYS A 306 -4.91 -37.24 -41.02
C LYS A 306 -5.61 -38.46 -41.67
N ALA A 307 -6.34 -38.27 -42.76
CA ALA A 307 -7.00 -39.34 -43.49
C ALA A 307 -5.99 -40.37 -44.06
N ARG A 308 -4.86 -39.88 -44.58
CA ARG A 308 -3.76 -40.76 -45.06
C ARG A 308 -3.11 -41.56 -43.94
N THR A 309 -2.95 -40.96 -42.73
CA THR A 309 -2.40 -41.72 -41.59
C THR A 309 -3.39 -42.66 -40.94
N ALA A 310 -4.69 -42.41 -41.08
CA ALA A 310 -5.78 -43.23 -40.55
C ALA A 310 -6.24 -44.35 -41.50
N ALA A 311 -5.55 -44.60 -42.61
CA ALA A 311 -5.90 -45.59 -43.64
C ALA A 311 -7.35 -45.49 -44.14
N ALA A 312 -7.81 -44.26 -44.42
CA ALA A 312 -9.15 -43.98 -44.94
C ALA A 312 -9.34 -44.62 -46.34
N SER A 313 -10.61 -44.86 -46.75
CA SER A 313 -10.93 -45.44 -48.04
C SER A 313 -10.47 -44.55 -49.21
N ASP A 314 -10.14 -45.17 -50.36
CA ASP A 314 -9.67 -44.44 -51.56
C ASP A 314 -10.66 -43.37 -52.01
N GLU A 315 -11.96 -43.63 -51.89
CA GLU A 315 -13.02 -42.63 -52.16
C GLU A 315 -12.94 -41.39 -51.29
N GLN A 316 -12.71 -41.60 -49.98
CA GLN A 316 -12.54 -40.48 -49.01
C GLN A 316 -11.25 -39.68 -49.30
N LEU A 317 -10.17 -40.32 -49.64
CA LEU A 317 -8.91 -39.67 -50.00
C LEU A 317 -9.06 -38.83 -51.28
N GLN A 318 -9.71 -39.34 -52.33
CA GLN A 318 -10.00 -38.59 -53.54
C GLN A 318 -10.87 -37.36 -53.28
N ALA A 319 -11.92 -37.48 -52.46
CA ALA A 319 -12.77 -36.35 -52.11
C ALA A 319 -11.98 -35.24 -51.35
N LEU A 320 -11.11 -35.61 -50.44
CA LEU A 320 -10.28 -34.67 -49.70
C LEU A 320 -9.18 -34.01 -50.60
N GLU A 321 -8.60 -34.76 -51.53
CA GLU A 321 -7.68 -34.22 -52.52
C GLU A 321 -8.35 -33.19 -53.45
N GLN A 322 -9.59 -33.46 -53.85
CA GLN A 322 -10.37 -32.49 -54.59
C GLN A 322 -10.65 -31.23 -53.81
N ALA A 323 -11.03 -31.35 -52.51
CA ALA A 323 -11.27 -30.22 -51.63
C ALA A 323 -10.01 -29.35 -51.39
N VAL A 324 -8.81 -29.96 -51.38
CA VAL A 324 -7.53 -29.23 -51.32
C VAL A 324 -7.30 -28.43 -52.58
N LYS A 325 -7.52 -29.03 -53.77
CA LYS A 325 -7.38 -28.35 -55.08
C LYS A 325 -8.33 -27.16 -55.21
N ASP A 326 -9.57 -27.30 -54.74
CA ASP A 326 -10.56 -26.22 -54.76
C ASP A 326 -10.15 -25.05 -53.83
N ALA A 327 -9.62 -25.36 -52.61
CA ALA A 327 -9.09 -24.36 -51.70
C ALA A 327 -7.82 -23.66 -52.26
N GLU A 328 -6.97 -24.38 -53.03
CA GLU A 328 -5.82 -23.79 -53.71
C GLU A 328 -6.24 -22.78 -54.81
N ARG A 329 -7.29 -23.10 -55.56
CA ARG A 329 -7.87 -22.17 -56.53
C ARG A 329 -8.41 -20.91 -55.89
N GLN A 330 -9.12 -21.06 -54.73
CA GLN A 330 -9.61 -19.87 -54.01
C GLN A 330 -8.49 -18.98 -53.52
N VAL A 331 -7.37 -19.54 -53.02
CA VAL A 331 -6.20 -18.77 -52.64
C VAL A 331 -5.60 -18.05 -53.85
N ALA A 332 -5.55 -18.70 -55.02
CA ALA A 332 -5.01 -18.10 -56.25
C ALA A 332 -5.89 -16.92 -56.73
N VAL A 333 -7.20 -17.05 -56.70
CA VAL A 333 -8.16 -15.99 -57.06
C VAL A 333 -7.99 -14.77 -56.15
N HIS A 334 -7.94 -14.96 -54.85
CA HIS A 334 -7.78 -13.83 -53.88
C HIS A 334 -6.35 -13.32 -53.76
N ALA A 335 -5.37 -13.99 -54.34
CA ALA A 335 -3.99 -13.48 -54.45
C ALA A 335 -3.75 -12.61 -55.70
N ALA A 336 -4.60 -12.77 -56.71
CA ALA A 336 -4.53 -12.01 -57.97
C ALA A 336 -5.42 -10.74 -57.95
N SER A 337 -6.27 -10.62 -56.98
CA SER A 337 -7.12 -9.44 -56.71
C SER A 337 -6.42 -8.51 -55.72
#